data_49ade8612b23f845c077b04b4dc1e916
#
_entry.id   49ade8612b23f845c077b04b4dc1e916
#
_cell.length_a   1.000
_cell.length_b   1.000
_cell.length_c   1.000
_cell.angle_alpha   90.00
_cell.angle_beta   90.00
_cell.angle_gamma   90.00
#
_symmetry.space_group_name_H-M   'P 1'
#
loop_
_entity.id
_entity.type
_entity.pdbx_description
1 polymer ?
#
loop_
_entity_poly.entity_id
_entity_poly.type
_entity_poly.pdbx_seq_one_letter_code
_entity_poly.pdbx_strand_id
1 'polypeptide(L)'
;MARKAKAPKKSGGRKFKVPTQNEILKKYGSSLQFKASTINHHGLWIPSTFFALNYQMGGGVPFGKIIEIMGEESSGKSLIAYNFAYATQQLGGHVIWVDAEQAWMNSWAEENGLDPERVTVLNDTRIETISDAIADLAIYWRSKLVNNEPIIVVIDSIAALDSIEAIDAKMADGKAEMGNRAKQIYKMFRIRNELFYRL
;
A
#
# COMPACT_ATOMS: atom_id res chain seq x y z
N MET A 1 -59.77 -31.49 35.25
CA MET A 1 -58.55 -30.84 35.74
C MET A 1 -57.95 -30.05 34.61
N ALA A 2 -58.09 -28.73 34.60
CA ALA A 2 -57.59 -27.85 33.55
C ALA A 2 -56.15 -27.40 33.86
N ARG A 3 -55.21 -27.69 33.00
CA ARG A 3 -53.81 -27.21 33.08
C ARG A 3 -53.77 -25.72 32.76
N LYS A 4 -53.38 -24.86 33.73
CA LYS A 4 -53.07 -23.44 33.52
C LYS A 4 -51.84 -23.30 32.64
N ALA A 5 -51.99 -22.68 31.49
CA ALA A 5 -50.89 -22.30 30.61
C ALA A 5 -50.04 -21.22 31.29
N LYS A 6 -48.69 -21.43 31.37
CA LYS A 6 -47.73 -20.45 31.84
C LYS A 6 -47.56 -19.34 30.80
N ALA A 7 -47.75 -18.09 31.22
CA ALA A 7 -47.49 -16.91 30.40
C ALA A 7 -46.01 -16.86 29.91
N PRO A 8 -45.75 -16.39 28.70
CA PRO A 8 -44.38 -16.32 28.16
C PRO A 8 -43.57 -15.30 28.95
N LYS A 9 -42.33 -15.69 29.33
CA LYS A 9 -41.34 -14.80 29.94
C LYS A 9 -40.99 -13.70 28.96
N LYS A 10 -41.17 -12.43 29.34
CA LYS A 10 -40.70 -11.28 28.60
C LYS A 10 -39.18 -11.41 28.43
N SER A 11 -38.71 -11.55 27.17
CA SER A 11 -37.30 -11.45 26.82
C SER A 11 -36.83 -10.03 27.15
N GLY A 12 -35.99 -9.90 28.18
CA GLY A 12 -35.32 -8.64 28.49
C GLY A 12 -34.39 -8.26 27.33
N GLY A 13 -34.84 -7.41 26.44
CA GLY A 13 -34.00 -6.84 25.39
C GLY A 13 -32.83 -6.12 26.07
N ARG A 14 -31.58 -6.54 25.72
CA ARG A 14 -30.37 -5.81 26.12
C ARG A 14 -30.52 -4.38 25.61
N LYS A 15 -30.73 -3.41 26.50
CA LYS A 15 -30.69 -1.99 26.12
C LYS A 15 -29.27 -1.70 25.60
N PHE A 16 -29.15 -1.45 24.31
CA PHE A 16 -27.90 -1.01 23.71
C PHE A 16 -27.58 0.38 24.28
N LYS A 17 -26.51 0.48 25.08
CA LYS A 17 -26.05 1.75 25.63
C LYS A 17 -25.18 2.42 24.56
N VAL A 18 -25.66 3.53 24.02
CA VAL A 18 -24.87 4.35 23.10
C VAL A 18 -23.71 4.99 23.89
N PRO A 19 -22.44 4.73 23.53
CA PRO A 19 -21.31 5.32 24.25
C PRO A 19 -21.24 6.82 23.99
N THR A 20 -20.87 7.58 25.02
CA THR A 20 -20.60 9.00 24.89
C THR A 20 -19.24 9.25 24.16
N GLN A 21 -19.06 10.45 23.61
CA GLN A 21 -17.79 10.86 22.98
C GLN A 21 -16.58 10.66 23.91
N ASN A 22 -16.76 11.00 25.21
CA ASN A 22 -15.70 10.83 26.20
C ASN A 22 -15.37 9.36 26.49
N GLU A 23 -16.37 8.47 26.50
CA GLU A 23 -16.15 7.03 26.64
C GLU A 23 -15.38 6.46 25.43
N ILE A 24 -15.69 6.94 24.23
CA ILE A 24 -14.99 6.56 22.99
C ILE A 24 -13.53 7.07 23.01
N LEU A 25 -13.31 8.34 23.36
CA LEU A 25 -11.96 8.91 23.51
C LEU A 25 -11.13 8.16 24.54
N LYS A 26 -11.74 7.82 25.70
CA LYS A 26 -11.04 7.07 26.75
C LYS A 26 -10.64 5.66 26.30
N LYS A 27 -11.48 5.03 25.45
CA LYS A 27 -11.21 3.68 24.93
C LYS A 27 -10.16 3.64 23.83
N TYR A 28 -10.16 4.61 22.92
CA TYR A 28 -9.33 4.60 21.70
C TYR A 28 -8.22 5.64 21.71
N GLY A 29 -8.19 6.52 22.73
CA GLY A 29 -7.14 7.51 22.93
C GLY A 29 -7.09 8.59 21.83
N SER A 30 -5.88 9.15 21.66
CA SER A 30 -5.63 10.23 20.70
C SER A 30 -5.65 9.79 19.23
N SER A 31 -5.79 8.50 18.96
CA SER A 31 -5.89 7.99 17.58
C SER A 31 -7.22 8.31 16.89
N LEU A 32 -8.24 8.76 17.65
CA LEU A 32 -9.55 9.16 17.12
C LEU A 32 -9.65 10.67 16.97
N GLN A 33 -9.92 11.11 15.75
CA GLN A 33 -10.27 12.50 15.45
C GLN A 33 -11.77 12.58 15.11
N PHE A 34 -12.50 13.40 15.87
CA PHE A 34 -13.97 13.53 15.70
C PHE A 34 -14.38 14.60 14.70
N LYS A 35 -13.48 15.49 14.34
CA LYS A 35 -13.76 16.59 13.40
C LYS A 35 -12.83 16.52 12.21
N ALA A 36 -13.39 16.38 11.03
CA ALA A 36 -12.60 16.40 9.78
C ALA A 36 -11.78 17.69 9.63
N SER A 37 -12.28 18.82 10.16
CA SER A 37 -11.57 20.11 10.16
C SER A 37 -10.28 20.12 11.00
N THR A 38 -10.06 19.15 11.86
CA THR A 38 -8.81 19.01 12.64
C THR A 38 -7.78 18.15 11.92
N ILE A 39 -8.15 17.54 10.81
CA ILE A 39 -7.27 16.70 10.00
C ILE A 39 -6.60 17.60 8.96
N ASN A 40 -5.42 18.10 9.29
CA ASN A 40 -4.59 18.86 8.35
C ASN A 40 -3.78 17.88 7.50
N HIS A 41 -4.39 17.37 6.44
CA HIS A 41 -3.63 16.74 5.36
C HIS A 41 -3.14 17.84 4.40
N HIS A 42 -2.00 18.42 4.68
CA HIS A 42 -1.25 19.11 3.64
C HIS A 42 -0.73 18.03 2.69
N GLY A 43 -1.54 17.69 1.70
CA GLY A 43 -1.20 16.68 0.72
C GLY A 43 -0.01 17.14 -0.09
N LEU A 44 1.15 16.54 0.11
CA LEU A 44 2.22 16.57 -0.86
C LEU A 44 1.87 15.58 -1.98
N TRP A 45 2.14 15.98 -3.21
CA TRP A 45 1.79 15.23 -4.41
C TRP A 45 3.02 15.03 -5.28
N ILE A 46 3.13 13.88 -5.92
CA ILE A 46 4.09 13.64 -6.98
C ILE A 46 3.33 13.82 -8.30
N PRO A 47 3.50 14.96 -9.01
CA PRO A 47 2.83 15.17 -10.28
C PRO A 47 3.44 14.29 -11.36
N SER A 48 2.62 13.72 -12.22
CA SER A 48 3.10 13.07 -13.45
C SER A 48 3.41 14.12 -14.52
N THR A 49 4.03 13.71 -15.62
CA THR A 49 4.17 14.55 -16.81
C THR A 49 2.87 14.67 -17.62
N PHE A 50 1.86 13.85 -17.29
CA PHE A 50 0.55 13.86 -17.95
C PHE A 50 -0.43 14.83 -17.28
N PHE A 51 -0.65 15.98 -17.87
CA PHE A 51 -1.55 17.00 -17.31
C PHE A 51 -2.95 16.46 -17.00
N ALA A 52 -3.55 15.68 -17.91
CA ALA A 52 -4.88 15.14 -17.74
C ALA A 52 -4.97 14.18 -16.53
N LEU A 53 -3.92 13.38 -16.31
CA LEU A 53 -3.85 12.47 -15.16
C LEU A 53 -3.74 13.26 -13.85
N ASN A 54 -2.86 14.28 -13.80
CA ASN A 54 -2.72 15.14 -12.63
C ASN A 54 -4.03 15.87 -12.30
N TYR A 55 -4.71 16.37 -13.31
CA TYR A 55 -6.00 17.05 -13.13
C TYR A 55 -7.05 16.14 -12.52
N GLN A 56 -7.18 14.91 -13.02
CA GLN A 56 -8.13 13.92 -12.51
C GLN A 56 -7.77 13.43 -11.09
N MET A 57 -6.48 13.32 -10.78
CA MET A 57 -6.00 12.86 -9.48
C MET A 57 -5.89 13.99 -8.45
N GLY A 58 -6.21 15.23 -8.80
CA GLY A 58 -6.12 16.37 -7.90
C GLY A 58 -4.69 16.84 -7.60
N GLY A 59 -3.73 16.56 -8.51
CA GLY A 59 -2.33 17.01 -8.40
C GLY A 59 -1.28 15.93 -8.68
N GLY A 60 -1.66 14.68 -8.79
CA GLY A 60 -0.76 13.54 -9.00
C GLY A 60 -0.93 12.42 -7.97
N VAL A 61 0.13 11.67 -7.68
CA VAL A 61 0.12 10.65 -6.64
C VAL A 61 0.29 11.29 -5.26
N PRO A 62 -0.67 11.14 -4.34
CA PRO A 62 -0.54 11.68 -2.99
C PRO A 62 0.47 10.90 -2.17
N PHE A 63 1.27 11.61 -1.38
CA PHE A 63 2.21 10.99 -0.45
C PHE A 63 1.49 10.10 0.59
N GLY A 64 2.16 9.02 1.00
CA GLY A 64 1.65 8.11 2.01
C GLY A 64 0.40 7.33 1.57
N LYS A 65 0.15 7.21 0.26
CA LYS A 65 -0.96 6.44 -0.30
C LYS A 65 -0.47 5.32 -1.18
N ILE A 66 -1.28 4.29 -1.29
CA ILE A 66 -1.10 3.20 -2.24
C ILE A 66 -2.00 3.50 -3.43
N ILE A 67 -1.41 3.46 -4.62
CA ILE A 67 -2.11 3.62 -5.89
C ILE A 67 -2.03 2.29 -6.64
N GLU A 68 -3.16 1.79 -7.06
CA GLU A 68 -3.24 0.61 -7.91
C GLU A 68 -3.55 1.04 -9.35
N ILE A 69 -2.74 0.56 -10.29
CA ILE A 69 -2.91 0.80 -11.73
C ILE A 69 -3.38 -0.52 -12.34
N MET A 70 -4.61 -0.57 -12.79
CA MET A 70 -5.22 -1.74 -13.43
C MET A 70 -5.47 -1.49 -14.90
N GLY A 71 -5.37 -2.55 -15.71
CA GLY A 71 -5.64 -2.51 -17.14
C GLY A 71 -5.22 -3.80 -17.83
N GLU A 72 -5.62 -3.94 -19.07
CA GLU A 72 -5.22 -5.07 -19.92
C GLU A 72 -3.69 -5.10 -20.13
N GLU A 73 -3.19 -6.23 -20.59
CA GLU A 73 -1.80 -6.36 -21.00
C GLU A 73 -1.46 -5.32 -22.07
N SER A 74 -0.24 -4.79 -22.03
CA SER A 74 0.24 -3.75 -22.96
C SER A 74 -0.55 -2.43 -22.96
N SER A 75 -1.38 -2.16 -21.95
CA SER A 75 -2.17 -0.92 -21.82
C SER A 75 -1.38 0.29 -21.30
N GLY A 76 -0.08 0.14 -21.05
CA GLY A 76 0.79 1.24 -20.58
C GLY A 76 0.88 1.38 -19.07
N LYS A 77 0.50 0.38 -18.28
CA LYS A 77 0.58 0.42 -16.79
C LYS A 77 1.99 0.74 -16.30
N SER A 78 2.98 -0.01 -16.79
CA SER A 78 4.40 0.21 -16.44
C SER A 78 4.89 1.58 -16.89
N LEU A 79 4.44 2.09 -18.06
CA LEU A 79 4.79 3.43 -18.53
C LEU A 79 4.31 4.52 -17.58
N ILE A 80 3.11 4.38 -17.03
CA ILE A 80 2.59 5.31 -16.01
C ILE A 80 3.45 5.22 -14.73
N ALA A 81 3.85 4.01 -14.31
CA ALA A 81 4.73 3.81 -13.16
C ALA A 81 6.12 4.45 -13.38
N TYR A 82 6.73 4.27 -14.58
CA TYR A 82 7.97 4.94 -14.97
C TYR A 82 7.83 6.46 -14.89
N ASN A 83 6.70 7.01 -15.30
CA ASN A 83 6.46 8.45 -15.29
C ASN A 83 6.40 9.02 -13.87
N PHE A 84 5.76 8.34 -12.91
CA PHE A 84 5.77 8.73 -11.51
C PHE A 84 7.15 8.53 -10.85
N ALA A 85 7.89 7.49 -11.26
CA ALA A 85 9.27 7.29 -10.84
C ALA A 85 10.16 8.43 -11.30
N TYR A 86 10.07 8.84 -12.57
CA TYR A 86 10.75 10.01 -13.11
C TYR A 86 10.40 11.28 -12.34
N ALA A 87 9.12 11.56 -12.13
CA ALA A 87 8.68 12.73 -11.38
C ALA A 87 9.22 12.73 -9.93
N THR A 88 9.32 11.56 -9.31
CA THR A 88 9.95 11.41 -7.99
C THR A 88 11.43 11.83 -8.02
N GLN A 89 12.17 11.41 -9.02
CA GLN A 89 13.57 11.81 -9.19
C GLN A 89 13.73 13.31 -9.45
N GLN A 90 12.81 13.92 -10.21
CA GLN A 90 12.81 15.38 -10.43
C GLN A 90 12.60 16.17 -9.13
N LEU A 91 11.89 15.59 -8.15
CA LEU A 91 11.72 16.15 -6.81
C LEU A 91 12.88 15.83 -5.86
N GLY A 92 14.00 15.30 -6.37
CA GLY A 92 15.16 14.93 -5.57
C GLY A 92 15.02 13.57 -4.87
N GLY A 93 13.92 12.87 -5.07
CA GLY A 93 13.57 11.64 -4.39
C GLY A 93 14.27 10.39 -4.92
N HIS A 94 13.95 9.24 -4.32
CA HIS A 94 14.50 7.94 -4.67
C HIS A 94 13.41 6.96 -5.08
N VAL A 95 13.76 6.04 -5.99
CA VAL A 95 12.86 5.01 -6.52
C VAL A 95 13.30 3.64 -6.02
N ILE A 96 12.37 2.88 -5.45
CA ILE A 96 12.53 1.45 -5.16
C ILE A 96 11.60 0.72 -6.14
N TRP A 97 12.17 -0.07 -7.04
CA TRP A 97 11.42 -0.81 -8.06
C TRP A 97 11.48 -2.30 -7.79
N VAL A 98 10.33 -2.90 -7.51
CA VAL A 98 10.20 -4.35 -7.40
C VAL A 98 9.88 -4.90 -8.78
N ASP A 99 10.88 -5.52 -9.40
CA ASP A 99 10.79 -6.14 -10.73
C ASP A 99 10.44 -7.63 -10.60
N ALA A 100 9.18 -7.89 -10.24
CA ALA A 100 8.71 -9.26 -10.05
C ALA A 100 8.55 -10.04 -11.37
N GLU A 101 8.43 -9.34 -12.48
CA GLU A 101 8.31 -9.93 -13.83
C GLU A 101 9.66 -10.09 -14.53
N GLN A 102 10.75 -9.59 -13.91
CA GLN A 102 12.12 -9.61 -14.49
C GLN A 102 12.19 -8.93 -15.85
N ALA A 103 11.48 -7.82 -15.98
CA ALA A 103 11.37 -7.05 -17.22
C ALA A 103 12.13 -5.72 -17.19
N TRP A 104 12.87 -5.41 -16.12
CA TRP A 104 13.63 -4.17 -15.99
C TRP A 104 14.75 -4.08 -17.03
N MET A 105 14.81 -2.97 -17.74
CA MET A 105 15.90 -2.64 -18.66
C MET A 105 16.36 -1.20 -18.41
N ASN A 106 17.68 -1.01 -18.17
CA ASN A 106 18.26 0.32 -17.95
C ASN A 106 18.03 1.24 -19.16
N SER A 107 18.19 0.73 -20.38
CA SER A 107 17.95 1.51 -21.60
C SER A 107 16.52 2.05 -21.68
N TRP A 108 15.53 1.23 -21.31
CA TRP A 108 14.13 1.66 -21.27
C TRP A 108 13.87 2.69 -20.15
N ALA A 109 14.52 2.53 -19.00
CA ALA A 109 14.44 3.50 -17.92
C ALA A 109 15.00 4.86 -18.36
N GLU A 110 16.17 4.88 -18.98
CA GLU A 110 16.83 6.08 -19.53
C GLU A 110 15.99 6.75 -20.63
N GLU A 111 15.40 5.99 -21.54
CA GLU A 111 14.49 6.50 -22.59
C GLU A 111 13.24 7.18 -21.98
N ASN A 112 12.80 6.73 -20.81
CA ASN A 112 11.71 7.36 -20.05
C ASN A 112 12.18 8.45 -19.07
N GLY A 113 13.45 8.85 -19.18
CA GLY A 113 14.04 9.96 -18.43
C GLY A 113 14.49 9.62 -17.01
N LEU A 114 14.44 8.34 -16.60
CA LEU A 114 14.97 7.93 -15.29
C LEU A 114 16.50 7.87 -15.36
N ASP A 115 17.10 8.22 -14.23
CA ASP A 115 18.49 7.94 -13.91
C ASP A 115 18.55 6.57 -13.21
N PRO A 116 19.08 5.50 -13.85
CA PRO A 116 19.14 4.18 -13.23
C PRO A 116 19.97 4.13 -11.95
N GLU A 117 20.97 5.00 -11.78
CA GLU A 117 21.78 5.10 -10.55
C GLU A 117 20.97 5.56 -9.33
N ARG A 118 19.80 6.15 -9.57
CA ARG A 118 18.86 6.61 -8.54
C ARG A 118 17.65 5.69 -8.41
N VAL A 119 17.76 4.46 -8.89
CA VAL A 119 16.75 3.42 -8.73
C VAL A 119 17.36 2.22 -8.01
N THR A 120 16.71 1.76 -6.95
CA THR A 120 17.05 0.48 -6.33
C THR A 120 16.10 -0.58 -6.87
N VAL A 121 16.60 -1.50 -7.69
CA VAL A 121 15.80 -2.59 -8.26
C VAL A 121 15.88 -3.82 -7.36
N LEU A 122 14.72 -4.35 -6.97
CA LEU A 122 14.56 -5.60 -6.23
C LEU A 122 14.03 -6.67 -7.18
N ASN A 123 14.86 -7.67 -7.47
CA ASN A 123 14.53 -8.75 -8.39
C ASN A 123 14.21 -10.03 -7.60
N ASP A 124 13.03 -10.07 -7.00
CA ASP A 124 12.53 -11.22 -6.22
C ASP A 124 11.00 -11.31 -6.40
N THR A 125 10.44 -12.49 -6.22
CA THR A 125 8.98 -12.73 -6.28
C THR A 125 8.38 -13.08 -4.93
N ARG A 126 9.21 -13.28 -3.89
CA ARG A 126 8.76 -13.66 -2.54
C ARG A 126 8.26 -12.46 -1.77
N ILE A 127 6.97 -12.43 -1.46
CA ILE A 127 6.29 -11.30 -0.80
C ILE A 127 6.97 -10.93 0.53
N GLU A 128 7.34 -11.91 1.33
CA GLU A 128 7.95 -11.71 2.64
C GLU A 128 9.32 -11.03 2.51
N THR A 129 10.17 -11.54 1.62
CA THR A 129 11.51 -10.99 1.36
C THR A 129 11.43 -9.56 0.84
N ILE A 130 10.57 -9.32 -0.16
CA ILE A 130 10.36 -7.99 -0.75
C ILE A 130 9.83 -7.02 0.30
N SER A 131 8.87 -7.47 1.10
CA SER A 131 8.29 -6.66 2.16
C SER A 131 9.35 -6.15 3.14
N ASP A 132 10.24 -7.01 3.58
CA ASP A 132 11.30 -6.64 4.51
C ASP A 132 12.35 -5.75 3.84
N ALA A 133 12.75 -6.08 2.62
CA ALA A 133 13.67 -5.26 1.84
C ALA A 133 13.15 -3.84 1.59
N ILE A 134 11.87 -3.68 1.23
CA ILE A 134 11.24 -2.35 1.07
C ILE A 134 11.32 -1.54 2.36
N ALA A 135 11.07 -2.18 3.53
CA ALA A 135 11.14 -1.46 4.80
C ALA A 135 12.55 -0.96 5.10
N ASP A 136 13.53 -1.85 4.97
CA ASP A 136 14.92 -1.51 5.27
C ASP A 136 15.45 -0.44 4.30
N LEU A 137 15.14 -0.55 3.01
CA LEU A 137 15.48 0.44 2.00
C LEU A 137 14.79 1.79 2.24
N ALA A 138 13.52 1.78 2.62
CA ALA A 138 12.79 3.02 2.92
C ALA A 138 13.42 3.76 4.11
N ILE A 139 13.79 3.03 5.17
CA ILE A 139 14.50 3.60 6.33
C ILE A 139 15.88 4.12 5.92
N TYR A 140 16.63 3.33 5.15
CA TYR A 140 17.95 3.72 4.65
C TYR A 140 17.88 5.02 3.83
N TRP A 141 17.03 5.06 2.81
CA TRP A 141 16.91 6.25 1.95
C TRP A 141 16.34 7.44 2.70
N ARG A 142 15.38 7.25 3.62
CA ARG A 142 14.90 8.34 4.46
C ARG A 142 16.02 8.96 5.30
N SER A 143 16.99 8.18 5.76
CA SER A 143 18.15 8.69 6.50
C SER A 143 19.14 9.49 5.63
N LYS A 144 19.08 9.34 4.30
CA LYS A 144 19.96 10.05 3.33
C LYS A 144 19.30 11.28 2.72
N LEU A 145 17.99 11.31 2.64
CA LEU A 145 17.22 12.41 2.08
C LEU A 145 17.02 13.49 3.16
N VAL A 146 17.34 14.76 2.84
CA VAL A 146 17.49 15.84 3.85
C VAL A 146 16.21 16.66 3.99
N ASN A 147 15.48 16.90 2.88
CA ASN A 147 14.37 17.86 2.81
C ASN A 147 13.00 17.18 2.61
N ASN A 148 12.80 16.00 3.17
CA ASN A 148 11.59 15.21 2.94
C ASN A 148 11.31 14.88 1.46
N GLU A 149 12.36 14.74 0.67
CA GLU A 149 12.25 14.27 -0.72
C GLU A 149 11.47 12.96 -0.79
N PRO A 150 10.67 12.72 -1.83
CA PRO A 150 9.82 11.55 -1.92
C PRO A 150 10.59 10.25 -2.11
N ILE A 151 10.06 9.18 -1.52
CA ILE A 151 10.44 7.82 -1.86
C ILE A 151 9.21 7.17 -2.50
N ILE A 152 9.33 6.71 -3.73
CA ILE A 152 8.30 5.92 -4.38
C ILE A 152 8.71 4.45 -4.40
N VAL A 153 7.74 3.58 -4.11
CA VAL A 153 7.88 2.14 -4.29
C VAL A 153 6.96 1.71 -5.41
N VAL A 154 7.53 1.16 -6.44
CA VAL A 154 6.80 0.56 -7.57
C VAL A 154 6.87 -0.95 -7.44
N ILE A 155 5.76 -1.64 -7.63
CA ILE A 155 5.70 -3.10 -7.67
C ILE A 155 5.12 -3.51 -9.03
N ASP A 156 5.95 -4.03 -9.89
CA ASP A 156 5.57 -4.43 -11.26
C ASP A 156 5.85 -5.93 -11.47
N SER A 157 4.88 -6.81 -11.32
CA SER A 157 3.52 -6.53 -10.88
C SER A 157 3.19 -7.34 -9.62
N ILE A 158 2.16 -6.95 -8.87
CA ILE A 158 1.63 -7.73 -7.74
C ILE A 158 1.20 -9.13 -8.18
N ALA A 159 0.79 -9.27 -9.45
CA ALA A 159 0.36 -10.56 -10.02
C ALA A 159 1.50 -11.60 -10.05
N ALA A 160 2.75 -11.18 -10.15
CA ALA A 160 3.91 -12.05 -10.18
C ALA A 160 4.45 -12.43 -8.79
N LEU A 161 3.95 -11.80 -7.72
CA LEU A 161 4.40 -12.09 -6.36
C LEU A 161 3.76 -13.36 -5.79
N ASP A 162 4.54 -14.17 -5.10
CA ASP A 162 4.07 -15.36 -4.37
C ASP A 162 4.57 -15.35 -2.92
N SER A 163 3.83 -15.97 -1.99
CA SER A 163 4.32 -16.21 -0.63
C SER A 163 5.32 -17.38 -0.61
N ILE A 164 6.24 -17.36 0.33
CA ILE A 164 7.20 -18.47 0.54
C ILE A 164 6.44 -19.78 0.71
N GLU A 165 5.38 -19.80 1.53
CA GLU A 165 4.53 -20.99 1.72
C GLU A 165 3.91 -21.50 0.40
N ALA A 166 3.49 -20.59 -0.49
CA ALA A 166 2.92 -20.96 -1.78
C ALA A 166 3.97 -21.53 -2.74
N ILE A 167 5.19 -21.00 -2.71
CA ILE A 167 6.32 -21.50 -3.51
C ILE A 167 6.70 -22.91 -3.04
N ASP A 168 6.83 -23.11 -1.72
CA ASP A 168 7.19 -24.41 -1.14
C ASP A 168 6.10 -25.45 -1.41
N ALA A 169 4.82 -25.08 -1.30
CA ALA A 169 3.70 -25.97 -1.62
C ALA A 169 3.65 -26.34 -3.12
N LYS A 170 3.95 -25.39 -4.01
CA LYS A 170 4.06 -25.68 -5.46
C LYS A 170 5.18 -26.66 -5.77
N MET A 171 6.30 -26.57 -5.06
CA MET A 171 7.43 -27.49 -5.21
C MET A 171 7.12 -28.88 -4.66
N ALA A 172 6.33 -29.00 -3.58
CA ALA A 172 6.05 -30.28 -2.93
C ALA A 172 4.89 -31.04 -3.61
N ASP A 173 3.74 -30.38 -3.89
CA ASP A 173 2.49 -31.06 -4.29
C ASP A 173 1.75 -30.42 -5.50
N GLY A 174 2.28 -29.37 -6.11
CA GLY A 174 1.64 -28.69 -7.26
C GLY A 174 0.34 -27.94 -6.94
N LYS A 175 -0.06 -27.86 -5.67
CA LYS A 175 -1.28 -27.18 -5.22
C LYS A 175 -0.94 -26.01 -4.31
N ALA A 176 -1.03 -24.79 -4.83
CA ALA A 176 -0.93 -23.57 -4.02
C ALA A 176 -2.32 -23.11 -3.57
N GLU A 177 -2.52 -22.87 -2.29
CA GLU A 177 -3.74 -22.23 -1.79
C GLU A 177 -3.70 -20.72 -2.12
N MET A 178 -4.56 -20.29 -3.07
CA MET A 178 -4.71 -18.87 -3.43
C MET A 178 -5.03 -17.94 -2.24
N GLY A 179 -5.64 -18.49 -1.18
CA GLY A 179 -5.98 -17.75 0.02
C GLY A 179 -4.78 -17.21 0.82
N ASN A 180 -3.65 -17.89 0.80
CA ASN A 180 -2.45 -17.48 1.54
C ASN A 180 -1.76 -16.29 0.86
N ARG A 181 -1.67 -16.27 -0.46
CA ARG A 181 -1.12 -15.17 -1.24
C ARG A 181 -1.83 -13.84 -0.94
N ALA A 182 -3.16 -13.82 -1.04
CA ALA A 182 -3.95 -12.61 -0.77
C ALA A 182 -3.75 -12.11 0.66
N LYS A 183 -3.68 -13.00 1.66
CA LYS A 183 -3.41 -12.64 3.06
C LYS A 183 -2.02 -12.01 3.24
N GLN A 184 -0.99 -12.54 2.59
CA GLN A 184 0.38 -12.02 2.70
C GLN A 184 0.50 -10.66 2.01
N ILE A 185 -0.08 -10.48 0.82
CA ILE A 185 -0.14 -9.18 0.14
C ILE A 185 -0.85 -8.15 1.03
N TYR A 186 -2.02 -8.50 1.60
CA TYR A 186 -2.74 -7.61 2.51
C TYR A 186 -1.91 -7.26 3.75
N LYS A 187 -1.23 -8.24 4.36
CA LYS A 187 -0.34 -8.03 5.50
C LYS A 187 0.82 -7.11 5.15
N MET A 188 1.45 -7.29 3.99
CA MET A 188 2.50 -6.43 3.48
C MET A 188 2.02 -4.97 3.43
N PHE A 189 0.91 -4.69 2.77
CA PHE A 189 0.39 -3.34 2.64
C PHE A 189 -0.04 -2.74 3.99
N ARG A 190 -0.65 -3.51 4.88
CA ARG A 190 -1.07 -3.02 6.20
C ARG A 190 0.11 -2.63 7.08
N ILE A 191 1.12 -3.47 7.18
CA ILE A 191 2.31 -3.19 8.00
C ILE A 191 3.07 -2.01 7.43
N ARG A 192 3.19 -1.91 6.11
CA ARG A 192 3.95 -0.84 5.45
C ARG A 192 3.24 0.50 5.49
N ASN A 193 1.92 0.54 5.43
CA ASN A 193 1.19 1.78 5.66
C ASN A 193 1.53 2.41 7.03
N GLU A 194 1.58 1.61 8.09
CA GLU A 194 1.95 2.10 9.42
C GLU A 194 3.40 2.65 9.43
N LEU A 195 4.32 2.03 8.71
CA LEU A 195 5.71 2.48 8.60
C LEU A 195 5.81 3.81 7.83
N PHE A 196 5.17 3.91 6.66
CA PHE A 196 5.22 5.11 5.82
C PHE A 196 4.51 6.32 6.42
N TYR A 197 3.57 6.12 7.36
CA TYR A 197 2.97 7.22 8.12
C TYR A 197 3.85 7.73 9.27
N ARG A 198 4.86 6.97 9.67
CA ARG A 198 5.76 7.33 10.78
C ARG A 198 7.10 7.91 10.32
N LEU A 199 7.43 7.76 9.05
CA LEU A 199 8.65 8.29 8.40
C LEU A 199 8.38 9.63 7.73
#